data_006a4fab06f0028f00de59cee625382a
#
_entry.id   006a4fab06f0028f00de59cee625382a
#
_cell.length_a   1.000
_cell.length_b   1.000
_cell.length_c   1.000
_cell.angle_alpha   90.00
_cell.angle_beta   90.00
_cell.angle_gamma   90.00
#
_symmetry.space_group_name_H-M   'P 1'
#
loop_
_entity.id
_entity.type
_entity.pdbx_description
1 polymer ?
#
loop_
_entity_poly.entity_id
_entity_poly.type
_entity_poly.pdbx_seq_one_letter_code
_entity_poly.pdbx_strand_id
1 'polypeptide(L)'
;MNVTWPLEEDITNEMLGERFNIREIAFDRWGVVQMVQNLEGIGFTVVPFGQGFKDMLPPTKELMKLTLEERIAHGGQPVLHWNMDNIFIRTDPAGNIKPDKEKSTEKIDGAMAAIMALDRAIRCGNDHGASVYDERGLLFV
;
A
#
# COMPACT_ATOMS: atom_id res chain seq x y z
N MET A 1 -22.76 -1.34 -21.55
CA MET A 1 -23.07 -0.65 -20.28
C MET A 1 -21.83 0.13 -19.86
N ASN A 2 -21.89 1.43 -19.93
CA ASN A 2 -20.75 2.26 -19.52
C ASN A 2 -20.80 2.39 -18.01
N VAL A 3 -20.07 1.55 -17.31
CA VAL A 3 -19.85 1.70 -15.86
C VAL A 3 -18.75 2.73 -15.69
N THR A 4 -19.00 3.77 -14.93
CA THR A 4 -17.99 4.78 -14.64
C THR A 4 -16.93 4.21 -13.69
N TRP A 5 -15.69 4.55 -13.91
CA TRP A 5 -14.53 4.09 -13.12
C TRP A 5 -14.73 4.10 -11.58
N PRO A 6 -15.31 5.16 -10.97
CA PRO A 6 -15.53 5.16 -9.52
C PRO A 6 -16.44 4.04 -9.03
N LEU A 7 -17.44 3.67 -9.82
CA LEU A 7 -18.39 2.62 -9.45
C LEU A 7 -17.77 1.22 -9.48
N GLU A 8 -16.89 0.95 -10.45
CA GLU A 8 -16.16 -0.33 -10.53
C GLU A 8 -15.20 -0.48 -9.35
N GLU A 9 -14.54 0.59 -8.93
CA GLU A 9 -13.61 0.59 -7.81
C GLU A 9 -14.33 0.35 -6.47
N ASP A 10 -15.47 0.99 -6.26
CA ASP A 10 -16.30 0.81 -5.07
C ASP A 10 -16.79 -0.64 -4.94
N ILE A 11 -17.30 -1.23 -6.02
CA ILE A 11 -17.75 -2.62 -6.06
C ILE A 11 -16.57 -3.58 -5.77
N THR A 12 -15.41 -3.32 -6.35
CA THR A 12 -14.21 -4.15 -6.12
C THR A 12 -13.77 -4.09 -4.66
N ASN A 13 -13.78 -2.93 -4.04
CA ASN A 13 -13.42 -2.75 -2.64
C ASN A 13 -14.42 -3.44 -1.70
N GLU A 14 -15.72 -3.37 -1.99
CA GLU A 14 -16.75 -4.09 -1.24
C GLU A 14 -16.53 -5.62 -1.31
N MET A 15 -16.31 -6.17 -2.50
CA MET A 15 -16.03 -7.60 -2.69
C MET A 15 -14.75 -8.05 -1.97
N LEU A 16 -13.72 -7.21 -1.94
CA LEU A 16 -12.49 -7.49 -1.20
C LEU A 16 -12.73 -7.45 0.31
N GLY A 17 -13.59 -6.55 0.79
CA GLY A 17 -14.00 -6.46 2.20
C GLY A 17 -14.74 -7.70 2.69
N GLU A 18 -15.49 -8.38 1.81
CA GLU A 18 -16.13 -9.66 2.14
C GLU A 18 -15.12 -10.81 2.29
N ARG A 19 -14.01 -10.77 1.54
CA ARG A 19 -12.99 -11.81 1.53
C ARG A 19 -11.88 -11.60 2.55
N PHE A 20 -11.56 -10.36 2.87
CA PHE A 20 -10.45 -9.99 3.73
C PHE A 20 -10.91 -9.07 4.84
N ASN A 21 -10.33 -9.20 6.01
CA ASN A 21 -10.54 -8.27 7.11
C ASN A 21 -9.70 -6.99 6.86
N ILE A 22 -10.21 -6.12 6.00
CA ILE A 22 -9.56 -4.85 5.68
C ILE A 22 -9.68 -3.92 6.89
N ARG A 23 -8.55 -3.51 7.45
CA ARG A 23 -8.49 -2.60 8.60
C ARG A 23 -8.56 -1.15 8.17
N GLU A 24 -7.78 -0.80 7.16
CA GLU A 24 -7.69 0.56 6.65
C GLU A 24 -7.42 0.54 5.14
N ILE A 25 -7.85 1.58 4.45
CA ILE A 25 -7.51 1.83 3.05
C ILE A 25 -6.74 3.15 3.00
N ALA A 26 -5.45 3.09 2.63
CA ALA A 26 -4.66 4.28 2.40
C ALA A 26 -4.89 4.81 0.98
N PHE A 27 -5.07 6.11 0.85
CA PHE A 27 -5.29 6.76 -0.43
C PHE A 27 -4.42 8.01 -0.60
N ASP A 28 -4.06 8.31 -1.84
CA ASP A 28 -3.39 9.58 -2.14
C ASP A 28 -4.36 10.75 -1.89
N ARG A 29 -3.98 11.68 -1.03
CA ARG A 29 -4.82 12.79 -0.56
C ARG A 29 -5.34 13.72 -1.66
N TRP A 30 -4.83 13.61 -2.87
CA TRP A 30 -5.20 14.50 -3.97
C TRP A 30 -6.26 13.91 -4.88
N GLY A 31 -7.43 14.55 -4.98
CA GLY A 31 -8.42 14.32 -6.03
C GLY A 31 -9.46 13.22 -5.83
N VAL A 32 -9.62 12.65 -4.64
CA VAL A 32 -10.48 11.46 -4.42
C VAL A 32 -11.61 11.64 -3.39
N VAL A 33 -12.13 12.86 -3.24
CA VAL A 33 -13.15 13.16 -2.20
C VAL A 33 -14.38 12.26 -2.32
N GLN A 34 -14.90 12.05 -3.53
CA GLN A 34 -16.09 11.22 -3.74
C GLN A 34 -15.84 9.74 -3.40
N MET A 35 -14.70 9.20 -3.80
CA MET A 35 -14.34 7.81 -3.49
C MET A 35 -14.21 7.61 -1.98
N VAL A 36 -13.61 8.54 -1.26
CA VAL A 36 -13.49 8.50 0.20
C VAL A 36 -14.88 8.44 0.85
N GLN A 37 -15.80 9.30 0.44
CA GLN A 37 -17.16 9.31 0.97
C GLN A 37 -17.90 7.99 0.71
N ASN A 38 -17.72 7.41 -0.47
CA ASN A 38 -18.32 6.12 -0.83
C ASN A 38 -17.76 4.99 0.04
N LEU A 39 -16.45 4.91 0.20
CA LEU A 39 -15.79 3.88 1.01
C LEU A 39 -16.15 3.99 2.49
N GLU A 40 -16.21 5.21 3.05
CA GLU A 40 -16.68 5.45 4.41
C GLU A 40 -18.15 5.07 4.56
N GLY A 41 -18.97 5.35 3.56
CA GLY A 41 -20.40 4.98 3.52
C GLY A 41 -20.62 3.46 3.56
N ILE A 42 -19.70 2.67 3.02
CA ILE A 42 -19.73 1.19 3.06
C ILE A 42 -19.15 0.66 4.38
N GLY A 43 -18.51 1.51 5.18
CA GLY A 43 -18.00 1.17 6.52
C GLY A 43 -16.47 0.94 6.56
N PHE A 44 -15.73 1.30 5.52
CA PHE A 44 -14.27 1.25 5.54
C PHE A 44 -13.67 2.44 6.29
N THR A 45 -12.56 2.19 6.97
CA THR A 45 -11.69 3.25 7.48
C THR A 45 -10.72 3.66 6.40
N VAL A 46 -10.77 4.93 5.97
CA VAL A 46 -9.88 5.46 4.94
C VAL A 46 -8.90 6.45 5.54
N VAL A 47 -7.63 6.38 5.10
CA VAL A 47 -6.54 7.18 5.67
C VAL A 47 -5.82 7.94 4.55
N PRO A 48 -5.78 9.29 4.60
CA PRO A 48 -5.03 10.06 3.64
C PRO A 48 -3.53 9.82 3.79
N PHE A 49 -2.84 9.60 2.67
CA PHE A 49 -1.42 9.33 2.64
C PHE A 49 -0.70 10.34 1.75
N GLY A 50 0.42 10.88 2.23
CA GLY A 50 1.27 11.76 1.43
C GLY A 50 2.32 10.98 0.64
N GLN A 51 2.53 11.34 -0.62
CA GLN A 51 3.58 10.75 -1.45
C GLN A 51 4.89 11.56 -1.44
N GLY A 52 5.09 12.41 -0.43
CA GLY A 52 6.32 13.15 -0.19
C GLY A 52 7.42 12.28 0.44
N PHE A 53 8.64 12.81 0.52
CA PHE A 53 9.76 12.12 1.15
C PHE A 53 9.48 11.72 2.60
N LYS A 54 8.85 12.62 3.38
CA LYS A 54 8.53 12.38 4.78
C LYS A 54 7.69 11.13 5.01
N ASP A 55 6.65 10.96 4.20
CA ASP A 55 5.69 9.87 4.36
C ASP A 55 6.17 8.57 3.70
N MET A 56 6.85 8.70 2.55
CA MET A 56 7.30 7.55 1.76
C MET A 56 8.63 6.94 2.24
N LEU A 57 9.49 7.70 2.91
CA LEU A 57 10.82 7.23 3.31
C LEU A 57 10.77 6.00 4.23
N PRO A 58 10.03 6.02 5.37
CA PRO A 58 10.04 4.89 6.29
C PRO A 58 9.56 3.58 5.65
N PRO A 59 8.39 3.54 4.99
CA PRO A 59 7.92 2.30 4.39
C PRO A 59 8.74 1.86 3.17
N THR A 60 9.33 2.79 2.41
CA THR A 60 10.24 2.42 1.31
C THR A 60 11.47 1.71 1.82
N LYS A 61 12.10 2.23 2.88
CA LYS A 61 13.25 1.57 3.52
C LYS A 61 12.89 0.22 4.11
N GLU A 62 11.74 0.12 4.76
CA GLU A 62 11.28 -1.15 5.33
C GLU A 62 10.97 -2.18 4.24
N LEU A 63 10.34 -1.78 3.14
CA LEU A 63 10.11 -2.66 1.99
C LEU A 63 11.44 -3.20 1.42
N MET A 64 12.43 -2.34 1.24
CA MET A 64 13.77 -2.75 0.79
C MET A 64 14.41 -3.74 1.74
N LYS A 65 14.36 -3.46 3.04
CA LYS A 65 14.88 -4.35 4.08
C LYS A 65 14.19 -5.72 4.06
N LEU A 66 12.86 -5.75 4.09
CA LEU A 66 12.07 -6.98 4.07
C LEU A 66 12.32 -7.80 2.79
N THR A 67 12.53 -7.13 1.65
CA THR A 67 12.88 -7.78 0.39
C THR A 67 14.26 -8.45 0.47
N LEU A 68 15.27 -7.75 0.98
CA LEU A 68 16.62 -8.28 1.15
C LEU A 68 16.69 -9.43 2.17
N GLU A 69 15.85 -9.38 3.19
CA GLU A 69 15.72 -10.42 4.22
C GLU A 69 14.82 -11.59 3.78
N GLU A 70 14.28 -11.55 2.55
CA GLU A 70 13.33 -12.56 2.02
C GLU A 70 12.08 -12.75 2.91
N ARG A 71 11.59 -11.68 3.52
CA ARG A 71 10.48 -11.67 4.48
C ARG A 71 9.16 -11.16 3.90
N ILE A 72 9.04 -11.14 2.58
CA ILE A 72 7.82 -10.75 1.87
C ILE A 72 7.29 -11.93 1.06
N ALA A 73 6.05 -12.32 1.33
CA ALA A 73 5.31 -13.27 0.52
C ALA A 73 4.40 -12.51 -0.46
N HIS A 74 4.77 -12.45 -1.73
CA HIS A 74 4.00 -11.75 -2.77
C HIS A 74 3.34 -12.70 -3.78
N GLY A 75 3.44 -14.00 -3.58
CA GLY A 75 2.81 -15.03 -4.43
C GLY A 75 3.25 -15.03 -5.89
N GLY A 76 4.35 -14.37 -6.24
CA GLY A 76 4.83 -14.27 -7.62
C GLY A 76 3.91 -13.45 -8.53
N GLN A 77 3.12 -12.53 -7.98
CA GLN A 77 2.16 -11.74 -8.76
C GLN A 77 2.88 -10.91 -9.85
N PRO A 78 2.63 -11.19 -11.14
CA PRO A 78 3.47 -10.66 -12.23
C PRO A 78 3.36 -9.14 -12.41
N VAL A 79 2.20 -8.53 -12.13
CA VAL A 79 2.03 -7.08 -12.24
C VAL A 79 2.81 -6.36 -11.14
N LEU A 80 2.81 -6.87 -9.92
CA LEU A 80 3.59 -6.30 -8.83
C LEU A 80 5.08 -6.43 -9.11
N HIS A 81 5.53 -7.59 -9.60
CA HIS A 81 6.92 -7.81 -10.00
C HIS A 81 7.36 -6.80 -11.06
N TRP A 82 6.56 -6.67 -12.13
CA TRP A 82 6.81 -5.69 -13.19
C TRP A 82 6.84 -4.24 -12.66
N ASN A 83 5.96 -3.86 -11.74
CA ASN A 83 5.99 -2.55 -11.10
C ASN A 83 7.31 -2.33 -10.34
N MET A 84 7.77 -3.34 -9.60
CA MET A 84 9.02 -3.26 -8.83
C MET A 84 10.24 -3.11 -9.73
N ASP A 85 10.28 -3.80 -10.85
CA ASP A 85 11.37 -3.70 -11.84
C ASP A 85 11.48 -2.30 -12.48
N ASN A 86 10.38 -1.57 -12.52
CA ASN A 86 10.30 -0.24 -13.13
C ASN A 86 10.47 0.92 -12.14
N ILE A 87 10.60 0.65 -10.85
CA ILE A 87 10.78 1.71 -9.85
C ILE A 87 12.10 2.45 -10.04
N PHE A 88 12.01 3.77 -10.15
CA PHE A 88 13.13 4.67 -9.96
C PHE A 88 13.11 5.22 -8.53
N ILE A 89 14.20 5.11 -7.81
CA ILE A 89 14.34 5.68 -6.46
C ILE A 89 14.97 7.07 -6.55
N ARG A 90 14.24 8.07 -6.13
CA ARG A 90 14.73 9.44 -6.00
C ARG A 90 15.35 9.65 -4.62
N THR A 91 16.51 10.28 -4.58
CA THR A 91 17.20 10.66 -3.34
C THR A 91 17.26 12.19 -3.26
N ASP A 92 16.97 12.73 -2.09
CA ASP A 92 17.17 14.17 -1.81
C ASP A 92 18.59 14.44 -1.27
N PRO A 93 19.01 15.72 -1.13
CA PRO A 93 20.33 16.06 -0.60
C PRO A 93 20.58 15.58 0.86
N ALA A 94 19.53 15.33 1.62
CA ALA A 94 19.62 14.79 2.98
C ALA A 94 19.70 13.25 3.02
N GLY A 95 19.69 12.57 1.87
CA GLY A 95 19.74 11.12 1.76
C GLY A 95 18.40 10.43 1.98
N ASN A 96 17.30 11.17 1.97
CA ASN A 96 15.97 10.57 2.01
C ASN A 96 15.62 9.99 0.64
N ILE A 97 14.94 8.86 0.65
CA ILE A 97 14.55 8.13 -0.56
C ILE A 97 13.04 8.03 -0.70
N LYS A 98 12.58 8.02 -1.92
CA LYS A 98 11.20 7.66 -2.28
C LYS A 98 11.12 7.17 -3.72
N PRO A 99 10.10 6.34 -4.08
CA PRO A 99 9.80 6.07 -5.48
C PRO A 99 9.41 7.36 -6.23
N ASP A 100 9.87 7.48 -7.46
CA ASP A 100 9.59 8.61 -8.33
C ASP A 100 8.79 8.17 -9.56
N LYS A 101 7.50 8.50 -9.59
CA LYS A 101 6.59 8.16 -10.69
C LYS A 101 6.98 8.81 -12.01
N GLU A 102 7.56 10.00 -11.98
CA GLU A 102 7.93 10.75 -13.20
C GLU A 102 9.16 10.16 -13.89
N LYS A 103 10.10 9.64 -13.09
CA LYS A 103 11.35 9.05 -13.59
C LYS A 103 11.30 7.53 -13.77
N SER A 104 10.27 6.88 -13.26
CA SER A 104 10.05 5.47 -13.50
C SER A 104 9.74 5.22 -14.97
N THR A 105 10.27 4.16 -15.53
CA THR A 105 10.14 3.84 -16.96
C THR A 105 8.70 3.51 -17.37
N GLU A 106 7.94 3.02 -16.41
CA GLU A 106 6.54 2.60 -16.59
C GLU A 106 5.71 2.94 -15.34
N LYS A 107 4.42 2.61 -15.37
CA LYS A 107 3.54 2.80 -14.21
C LYS A 107 3.96 1.93 -13.03
N ILE A 108 4.02 2.51 -11.84
CA ILE A 108 4.43 1.86 -10.59
C ILE A 108 3.34 1.95 -9.50
N ASP A 109 2.08 2.11 -9.92
CA ASP A 109 0.98 2.35 -8.97
C ASP A 109 0.78 1.20 -7.99
N GLY A 110 0.95 -0.05 -8.42
CA GLY A 110 0.90 -1.22 -7.54
C GLY A 110 2.01 -1.24 -6.50
N ALA A 111 3.22 -0.85 -6.87
CA ALA A 111 4.35 -0.72 -5.94
C ALA A 111 4.12 0.43 -4.94
N MET A 112 3.59 1.56 -5.40
CA MET A 112 3.21 2.67 -4.54
C MET A 112 2.13 2.27 -3.53
N ALA A 113 1.10 1.56 -3.99
CA ALA A 113 0.04 1.04 -3.14
C ALA A 113 0.58 0.06 -2.09
N ALA A 114 1.49 -0.83 -2.47
CA ALA A 114 2.14 -1.78 -1.55
C ALA A 114 2.95 -1.06 -0.47
N ILE A 115 3.70 -0.01 -0.82
CA ILE A 115 4.48 0.81 0.12
C ILE A 115 3.55 1.53 1.10
N MET A 116 2.46 2.14 0.62
CA MET A 116 1.48 2.83 1.46
C MET A 116 0.78 1.85 2.41
N ALA A 117 0.39 0.67 1.92
CA ALA A 117 -0.22 -0.37 2.74
C ALA A 117 0.75 -0.90 3.81
N LEU A 118 2.03 -1.05 3.48
CA LEU A 118 3.07 -1.46 4.42
C LEU A 118 3.24 -0.44 5.55
N ASP A 119 3.23 0.87 5.26
CA ASP A 119 3.26 1.90 6.30
C ASP A 119 2.11 1.74 7.30
N ARG A 120 0.90 1.52 6.76
CA ARG A 120 -0.28 1.31 7.63
C ARG A 120 -0.18 0.03 8.45
N ALA A 121 0.28 -1.06 7.85
CA ALA A 121 0.48 -2.32 8.55
C ALA A 121 1.50 -2.19 9.70
N ILE A 122 2.60 -1.46 9.50
CA ILE A 122 3.60 -1.20 10.54
C ILE A 122 3.00 -0.37 11.68
N ARG A 123 2.23 0.67 11.36
CA ARG A 123 1.64 1.58 12.36
C ARG A 123 0.48 0.94 13.14
N CYS A 124 -0.35 0.14 12.48
CA CYS A 124 -1.54 -0.46 13.06
C CYS A 124 -1.33 -1.89 13.58
N GLY A 125 -0.22 -2.53 13.21
CA GLY A 125 0.02 -3.95 13.51
C GLY A 125 0.19 -4.28 14.98
N ASN A 126 0.46 -3.31 15.83
CA ASN A 126 0.75 -3.52 17.25
C ASN A 126 -0.44 -3.25 18.19
N ASP A 127 -1.56 -2.73 17.70
CA ASP A 127 -2.69 -2.32 18.56
C ASP A 127 -3.76 -3.40 18.78
N HIS A 128 -3.59 -4.58 18.25
CA HIS A 128 -4.56 -5.66 18.38
C HIS A 128 -3.92 -6.88 19.02
N GLY A 129 -4.31 -7.13 20.26
CA GLY A 129 -3.91 -8.19 21.16
C GLY A 129 -3.27 -9.42 20.52
N ALA A 130 -2.24 -9.93 21.15
CA ALA A 130 -1.39 -11.01 20.72
C ALA A 130 -2.07 -11.97 19.74
N SER A 131 -1.69 -11.92 18.48
CA SER A 131 -2.09 -12.92 17.50
C SER A 131 -1.49 -14.25 17.91
N VAL A 132 -2.22 -15.33 17.72
CA VAL A 132 -1.70 -16.70 17.92
C VAL A 132 -0.38 -16.94 17.16
N TYR A 133 -0.08 -16.09 16.18
CA TYR A 133 1.15 -16.10 15.40
C TYR A 133 2.31 -15.35 16.07
N ASP A 134 2.06 -14.43 17.00
CA ASP A 134 3.10 -13.70 17.74
C ASP A 134 3.85 -14.64 18.71
N GLU A 135 3.16 -15.63 19.25
CA GLU A 135 3.79 -16.64 20.13
C GLU A 135 4.65 -17.66 19.36
N ARG A 136 4.50 -17.77 18.04
CA ARG A 136 5.20 -18.78 17.23
C ARG A 136 6.33 -18.23 16.37
N GLY A 137 6.60 -16.93 16.39
CA GLY A 137 7.65 -16.31 15.57
C GLY A 137 7.46 -16.46 14.06
N LEU A 138 6.26 -16.81 13.61
CA LEU A 138 5.89 -16.90 12.21
C LEU A 138 5.39 -15.55 11.74
N LEU A 139 6.31 -14.64 11.57
CA LEU A 139 6.10 -13.42 10.82
C LEU A 139 6.49 -13.70 9.37
N PHE A 140 5.49 -13.86 8.52
CA PHE A 140 5.58 -13.69 7.07
C PHE A 140 6.67 -14.54 6.37
N VAL A 141 6.29 -15.69 6.02
CA VAL A 141 6.91 -16.38 4.89
C VAL A 141 6.05 -16.12 3.66
#